data_b955e5e44c081cabc29e5d2ea68dcdde
#
_entry.id   b955e5e44c081cabc29e5d2ea68dcdde
#
_cell.length_a   1.000
_cell.length_b   1.000
_cell.length_c   1.000
_cell.angle_alpha   90.00
_cell.angle_beta   90.00
_cell.angle_gamma   90.00
#
_symmetry.space_group_name_H-M   'P 1'
#
loop_
_entity.id
_entity.type
_entity.pdbx_description
1 polymer ?
#
loop_
_entity_poly.entity_id
_entity_poly.type
_entity_poly.pdbx_seq_one_letter_code
_entity_poly.pdbx_strand_id
1 'polypeptide(L)'
;NLIEDGSDVIVRRWLDNDFYVLNFNANYKDEKLNIISGVSYSNYTGDHFGEVIWGSNLSSGTSIQDRYYFSDAKKTDMSIFSKATYEINEKVTAYIDLQGRFVNYQTQGLTSERKPLDVDAQFNFFNPKAGFIYKIAAQNNVYLSYARANREANRNDFENGVSSPEILDD
;
A
#
# COMPACT_ATOMS: atom_id res chain seq x y z
N ASN A 1 16.98 -10.84 27.41
CA ASN A 1 18.00 -10.66 26.38
C ASN A 1 18.44 -12.03 25.89
N LEU A 2 18.48 -12.24 24.56
CA LEU A 2 18.99 -13.49 23.95
C LEU A 2 20.53 -13.52 23.87
N ILE A 3 21.18 -12.40 24.17
CA ILE A 3 22.60 -12.17 23.95
C ILE A 3 23.15 -11.43 25.15
N GLU A 4 24.32 -11.82 25.63
CA GLU A 4 25.05 -11.08 26.65
C GLU A 4 25.68 -9.80 26.07
N ASP A 5 25.79 -8.75 26.86
CA ASP A 5 26.41 -7.49 26.44
C ASP A 5 27.85 -7.71 25.98
N GLY A 6 28.21 -7.12 24.84
CA GLY A 6 29.53 -7.26 24.24
C GLY A 6 29.75 -8.51 23.39
N SER A 7 28.69 -9.29 23.12
CA SER A 7 28.78 -10.48 22.23
C SER A 7 28.65 -10.09 20.77
N ASP A 8 29.51 -10.68 19.93
CA ASP A 8 29.32 -10.66 18.49
C ASP A 8 28.20 -11.62 18.09
N VAL A 9 27.30 -11.16 17.20
CA VAL A 9 26.18 -11.99 16.72
C VAL A 9 25.98 -11.85 15.23
N ILE A 10 25.53 -12.96 14.62
CA ILE A 10 25.00 -12.96 13.27
C ILE A 10 23.52 -13.28 13.35
N VAL A 11 22.72 -12.41 12.75
CA VAL A 11 21.27 -12.55 12.71
C VAL A 11 20.79 -12.71 11.26
N ARG A 12 19.68 -13.40 11.09
CA ARG A 12 18.97 -13.54 9.82
C ARG A 12 17.56 -12.99 9.98
N ARG A 13 17.13 -12.14 9.05
CA ARG A 13 15.77 -11.60 9.02
C ARG A 13 14.95 -12.29 7.94
N TRP A 14 13.71 -12.58 8.27
CA TRP A 14 12.77 -13.26 7.41
C TRP A 14 11.53 -12.42 7.18
N LEU A 15 10.98 -12.57 5.98
CA LEU A 15 9.63 -12.16 5.60
C LEU A 15 8.96 -13.41 5.02
N ASP A 16 7.95 -13.93 5.72
CA ASP A 16 7.14 -15.04 5.26
C ASP A 16 5.75 -14.50 4.92
N ASN A 17 5.46 -14.37 3.64
CA ASN A 17 4.35 -13.58 3.16
C ASN A 17 3.46 -14.37 2.21
N ASP A 18 2.15 -14.25 2.41
CA ASP A 18 1.12 -14.65 1.46
C ASP A 18 0.43 -13.42 0.88
N PHE A 19 0.27 -13.41 -0.45
CA PHE A 19 -0.38 -12.32 -1.15
C PHE A 19 -1.35 -12.82 -2.21
N TYR A 20 -2.62 -12.45 -2.07
CA TYR A 20 -3.69 -12.81 -2.97
C TYR A 20 -4.27 -11.56 -3.63
N VAL A 21 -4.50 -11.63 -4.94
CA VAL A 21 -5.09 -10.52 -5.70
C VAL A 21 -6.21 -11.03 -6.59
N LEU A 22 -7.33 -10.32 -6.58
CA LEU A 22 -8.44 -10.50 -7.51
C LEU A 22 -8.71 -9.19 -8.23
N ASN A 23 -8.75 -9.22 -9.55
CA ASN A 23 -9.08 -8.07 -10.38
C ASN A 23 -10.23 -8.43 -11.33
N PHE A 24 -11.19 -7.52 -11.44
CA PHE A 24 -12.26 -7.58 -12.42
C PHE A 24 -12.35 -6.24 -13.14
N ASN A 25 -12.41 -6.28 -14.47
CA ASN A 25 -12.55 -5.08 -15.30
C ASN A 25 -13.63 -5.32 -16.36
N ALA A 26 -14.41 -4.27 -16.63
CA ALA A 26 -15.40 -4.21 -17.68
C ALA A 26 -15.15 -2.97 -18.54
N ASN A 27 -15.29 -3.13 -19.85
CA ASN A 27 -15.19 -2.04 -20.80
C ASN A 27 -16.47 -1.98 -21.64
N TYR A 28 -17.09 -0.79 -21.64
CA TYR A 28 -18.18 -0.46 -22.53
C TYR A 28 -17.72 0.64 -23.50
N LYS A 29 -17.90 0.40 -24.78
CA LYS A 29 -17.53 1.36 -25.83
C LYS A 29 -18.66 1.54 -26.84
N ASP A 30 -19.00 2.79 -27.08
CA ASP A 30 -19.89 3.24 -28.15
C ASP A 30 -19.15 4.28 -29.01
N GLU A 31 -19.82 4.85 -30.02
CA GLU A 31 -19.21 5.80 -30.97
C GLU A 31 -18.50 6.97 -30.28
N LYS A 32 -19.10 7.55 -29.23
CA LYS A 32 -18.58 8.74 -28.52
C LYS A 32 -18.23 8.50 -27.07
N LEU A 33 -18.62 7.36 -26.51
CA LEU A 33 -18.49 7.07 -25.09
C LEU A 33 -17.66 5.80 -24.87
N ASN A 34 -16.63 5.93 -24.05
CA ASN A 34 -15.87 4.80 -23.56
C ASN A 34 -15.86 4.82 -22.03
N ILE A 35 -16.36 3.73 -21.42
CA ILE A 35 -16.40 3.56 -19.96
C ILE A 35 -15.58 2.33 -19.61
N ILE A 36 -14.59 2.51 -18.73
CA ILE A 36 -13.81 1.42 -18.14
C ILE A 36 -14.08 1.43 -16.65
N SER A 37 -14.61 0.35 -16.12
CA SER A 37 -14.87 0.20 -14.69
C SER A 37 -14.21 -1.07 -14.17
N GLY A 38 -13.81 -1.07 -12.92
CA GLY A 38 -13.20 -2.25 -12.34
C GLY A 38 -13.22 -2.24 -10.82
N VAL A 39 -12.95 -3.44 -10.29
CA VAL A 39 -12.76 -3.70 -8.87
C VAL A 39 -11.46 -4.47 -8.72
N SER A 40 -10.64 -4.04 -7.77
CA SER A 40 -9.44 -4.75 -7.34
C SER A 40 -9.57 -5.06 -5.85
N TYR A 41 -9.24 -6.27 -5.47
CA TYR A 41 -9.14 -6.70 -4.08
C TYR A 41 -7.82 -7.40 -3.88
N SER A 42 -7.10 -7.04 -2.83
CA SER A 42 -5.92 -7.76 -2.40
C SER A 42 -5.94 -8.04 -0.91
N ASN A 43 -5.35 -9.18 -0.54
CA ASN A 43 -5.12 -9.57 0.83
C ASN A 43 -3.66 -9.98 0.99
N TYR A 44 -3.01 -9.37 1.94
CA TYR A 44 -1.64 -9.64 2.35
C TYR A 44 -1.64 -10.10 3.80
N THR A 45 -0.94 -11.18 4.08
CA THR A 45 -0.55 -11.60 5.43
C THR A 45 0.94 -11.85 5.44
N GLY A 46 1.63 -11.50 6.51
CA GLY A 46 3.07 -11.69 6.57
C GLY A 46 3.62 -11.72 7.97
N ASP A 47 4.52 -12.67 8.20
CA ASP A 47 5.30 -12.79 9.41
C ASP A 47 6.68 -12.16 9.18
N HIS A 48 7.04 -11.24 10.06
CA HIS A 48 8.33 -10.55 10.07
C HIS A 48 9.09 -10.96 11.32
N PHE A 49 10.19 -11.68 11.16
CA PHE A 49 10.97 -12.14 12.31
C PHE A 49 12.47 -12.18 12.05
N GLY A 50 13.23 -12.19 13.12
CA GLY A 50 14.66 -12.34 13.07
C GLY A 50 15.14 -13.46 14.00
N GLU A 51 16.08 -14.24 13.52
CA GLU A 51 16.69 -15.37 14.22
C GLU A 51 18.17 -15.10 14.47
N VAL A 52 18.67 -15.54 15.62
CA VAL A 52 20.10 -15.58 15.89
C VAL A 52 20.67 -16.85 15.25
N ILE A 53 21.54 -16.70 14.26
CA ILE A 53 22.15 -17.86 13.57
C ILE A 53 23.57 -18.18 14.07
N TRP A 54 24.20 -17.25 14.77
CA TRP A 54 25.48 -17.43 15.44
C TRP A 54 25.69 -16.35 16.52
N GLY A 55 26.36 -16.68 17.61
CA GLY A 55 26.77 -15.75 18.64
C GLY A 55 28.00 -16.26 19.40
N SER A 56 28.91 -15.34 19.77
CA SER A 56 30.10 -15.68 20.55
C SER A 56 29.78 -16.09 21.99
N ASN A 57 28.81 -15.41 22.62
CA ASN A 57 28.28 -15.72 23.94
C ASN A 57 26.73 -15.54 23.90
N LEU A 58 26.04 -16.67 23.88
CA LEU A 58 24.58 -16.69 24.00
C LEU A 58 24.17 -16.72 25.47
N SER A 59 23.12 -15.99 25.82
CA SER A 59 22.58 -16.04 27.18
C SER A 59 22.10 -17.45 27.52
N SER A 60 22.17 -17.81 28.79
CA SER A 60 21.71 -19.13 29.27
C SER A 60 20.27 -19.37 28.87
N GLY A 61 20.00 -20.50 28.20
CA GLY A 61 18.69 -20.87 27.69
C GLY A 61 18.37 -20.34 26.28
N THR A 62 19.28 -19.64 25.60
CA THR A 62 19.16 -19.23 24.20
C THR A 62 19.76 -20.27 23.28
N SER A 63 19.05 -20.61 22.22
CA SER A 63 19.49 -21.52 21.18
C SER A 63 19.67 -20.82 19.83
N ILE A 64 20.49 -21.41 18.96
CA ILE A 64 20.54 -21.01 17.55
C ILE A 64 19.15 -21.17 16.93
N GLN A 65 18.73 -20.18 16.13
CA GLN A 65 17.40 -20.03 15.53
C GLN A 65 16.30 -19.53 16.48
N ASP A 66 16.63 -19.15 17.72
CA ASP A 66 15.69 -18.43 18.56
C ASP A 66 15.36 -17.08 17.93
N ARG A 67 14.07 -16.75 17.90
CA ARG A 67 13.57 -15.47 17.36
C ARG A 67 13.83 -14.35 18.36
N TYR A 68 14.55 -13.31 17.95
CA TYR A 68 14.81 -12.14 18.81
C TYR A 68 13.75 -11.06 18.62
N TYR A 69 13.00 -11.09 17.51
CA TYR A 69 11.78 -10.33 17.34
C TYR A 69 10.81 -11.11 16.44
N PHE A 70 9.53 -10.77 16.59
CA PHE A 70 8.45 -11.28 15.77
C PHE A 70 7.37 -10.22 15.68
N SER A 71 6.82 -10.01 14.49
CA SER A 71 5.58 -9.27 14.27
C SER A 71 4.84 -9.88 13.11
N ASP A 72 3.53 -9.96 13.23
CA ASP A 72 2.63 -10.27 12.13
C ASP A 72 2.09 -8.98 11.49
N ALA A 73 1.70 -9.08 10.24
CA ALA A 73 1.03 -8.00 9.53
C ALA A 73 -0.08 -8.56 8.64
N LYS A 74 -1.19 -7.83 8.60
CA LYS A 74 -2.32 -8.14 7.72
C LYS A 74 -2.77 -6.86 7.04
N LYS A 75 -2.93 -6.92 5.72
CA LYS A 75 -3.46 -5.80 4.95
C LYS A 75 -4.49 -6.28 3.95
N THR A 76 -5.67 -5.67 3.98
CA THR A 76 -6.65 -5.79 2.93
C THR A 76 -6.78 -4.46 2.21
N ASP A 77 -6.83 -4.50 0.88
CA ASP A 77 -6.97 -3.33 0.03
C ASP A 77 -8.02 -3.61 -1.03
N MET A 78 -9.06 -2.83 -1.04
CA MET A 78 -10.14 -2.90 -2.02
C MET A 78 -10.24 -1.56 -2.73
N SER A 79 -10.21 -1.58 -4.06
CA SER A 79 -10.50 -0.39 -4.86
C SER A 79 -11.59 -0.68 -5.88
N ILE A 80 -12.44 0.33 -6.09
CA ILE A 80 -13.44 0.35 -7.15
C ILE A 80 -13.22 1.63 -7.96
N PHE A 81 -13.22 1.52 -9.26
CA PHE A 81 -13.05 2.68 -10.12
C PHE A 81 -13.96 2.64 -11.34
N SER A 82 -14.24 3.83 -11.86
CA SER A 82 -14.91 4.00 -13.15
C SER A 82 -14.37 5.23 -13.85
N LYS A 83 -13.90 5.04 -15.06
CA LYS A 83 -13.42 6.09 -15.96
C LYS A 83 -14.32 6.17 -17.16
N ALA A 84 -14.92 7.35 -17.39
CA ALA A 84 -15.68 7.65 -18.58
C ALA A 84 -14.95 8.68 -19.43
N THR A 85 -14.84 8.42 -20.72
CA THR A 85 -14.30 9.36 -21.71
C THR A 85 -15.40 9.61 -22.75
N TYR A 86 -15.71 10.87 -23.01
CA TYR A 86 -16.78 11.28 -23.91
C TYR A 86 -16.28 12.27 -24.97
N GLU A 87 -16.49 11.95 -26.22
CA GLU A 87 -16.19 12.80 -27.37
C GLU A 87 -17.35 13.78 -27.59
N ILE A 88 -17.22 15.00 -27.04
CA ILE A 88 -18.25 16.05 -27.17
C ILE A 88 -18.42 16.44 -28.64
N ASN A 89 -17.30 16.60 -29.35
CA ASN A 89 -17.25 16.83 -30.79
C ASN A 89 -15.84 16.43 -31.33
N GLU A 90 -15.59 16.63 -32.60
CA GLU A 90 -14.33 16.24 -33.26
C GLU A 90 -13.07 16.86 -32.65
N LYS A 91 -13.23 17.95 -31.91
CA LYS A 91 -12.10 18.69 -31.30
C LYS A 91 -12.03 18.58 -29.78
N VAL A 92 -13.11 18.24 -29.12
CA VAL A 92 -13.21 18.26 -27.65
C VAL A 92 -13.58 16.89 -27.12
N THR A 93 -12.73 16.36 -26.26
CA THR A 93 -12.98 15.16 -25.47
C THR A 93 -12.93 15.52 -23.99
N ALA A 94 -13.93 15.10 -23.22
CA ALA A 94 -13.94 15.20 -21.77
C ALA A 94 -13.73 13.82 -21.15
N TYR A 95 -13.16 13.79 -19.96
CA TYR A 95 -13.10 12.56 -19.17
C TYR A 95 -13.33 12.84 -17.68
N ILE A 96 -13.86 11.82 -17.03
CA ILE A 96 -13.96 11.75 -15.57
C ILE A 96 -13.47 10.37 -15.14
N ASP A 97 -12.70 10.31 -14.05
CA ASP A 97 -12.15 9.10 -13.48
C ASP A 97 -12.36 9.18 -11.96
N LEU A 98 -13.13 8.27 -11.42
CA LEU A 98 -13.49 8.21 -10.01
C LEU A 98 -12.97 6.91 -9.42
N GLN A 99 -12.27 7.00 -8.30
CA GLN A 99 -11.80 5.85 -7.57
C GLN A 99 -12.16 5.97 -6.09
N GLY A 100 -12.77 4.93 -5.55
CA GLY A 100 -12.87 4.67 -4.11
C GLY A 100 -11.85 3.59 -3.72
N ARG A 101 -11.11 3.79 -2.63
CA ARG A 101 -10.15 2.81 -2.11
C ARG A 101 -10.30 2.66 -0.61
N PHE A 102 -10.34 1.41 -0.15
CA PHE A 102 -10.59 1.01 1.23
C PHE A 102 -9.44 0.11 1.68
N VAL A 103 -8.70 0.56 2.68
CA VAL A 103 -7.53 -0.15 3.17
C VAL A 103 -7.70 -0.42 4.67
N ASN A 104 -7.53 -1.68 5.08
CA ASN A 104 -7.37 -2.05 6.47
C ASN A 104 -5.95 -2.58 6.67
N TYR A 105 -5.25 -2.06 7.65
CA TYR A 105 -3.91 -2.46 8.00
C TYR A 105 -3.78 -2.74 9.48
N GLN A 106 -3.33 -3.94 9.81
CA GLN A 106 -3.08 -4.38 11.18
C GLN A 106 -1.67 -4.95 11.26
N THR A 107 -0.95 -4.63 12.33
CA THR A 107 0.34 -5.26 12.63
C THR A 107 0.57 -5.26 14.13
N GLN A 108 1.03 -6.37 14.67
CA GLN A 108 1.29 -6.55 16.08
C GLN A 108 2.63 -7.24 16.30
N GLY A 109 3.26 -6.99 17.45
CA GLY A 109 4.47 -7.66 17.91
C GLY A 109 5.63 -6.72 18.18
N LEU A 110 6.82 -7.10 17.73
CA LEU A 110 8.05 -6.32 17.94
C LEU A 110 8.70 -5.95 16.59
N THR A 111 9.20 -4.74 16.49
CA THR A 111 10.10 -4.34 15.39
C THR A 111 11.44 -5.04 15.48
N SER A 112 12.27 -4.94 14.44
CA SER A 112 13.65 -5.44 14.46
C SER A 112 14.55 -4.79 15.53
N GLU A 113 14.15 -3.62 16.04
CA GLU A 113 14.78 -2.91 17.16
C GLU A 113 14.15 -3.28 18.51
N ARG A 114 13.24 -4.28 18.53
CA ARG A 114 12.51 -4.75 19.71
C ARG A 114 11.59 -3.70 20.34
N LYS A 115 11.17 -2.71 19.56
CA LYS A 115 10.13 -1.76 19.98
C LYS A 115 8.76 -2.39 19.81
N PRO A 116 7.81 -2.19 20.74
CA PRO A 116 6.43 -2.64 20.57
C PRO A 116 5.82 -2.04 19.31
N LEU A 117 5.09 -2.86 18.56
CA LEU A 117 4.34 -2.48 17.39
C LEU A 117 2.90 -3.00 17.57
N ASP A 118 1.94 -2.08 17.59
CA ASP A 118 0.52 -2.38 17.70
C ASP A 118 -0.23 -1.32 16.90
N VAL A 119 -0.62 -1.68 15.69
CA VAL A 119 -1.28 -0.79 14.74
C VAL A 119 -2.54 -1.45 14.23
N ASP A 120 -3.65 -0.76 14.32
CA ASP A 120 -4.93 -1.07 13.67
C ASP A 120 -5.43 0.20 12.99
N ALA A 121 -5.28 0.28 11.67
CA ALA A 121 -5.58 1.47 10.90
C ALA A 121 -6.51 1.16 9.73
N GLN A 122 -7.49 2.06 9.52
CA GLN A 122 -8.44 2.00 8.43
C GLN A 122 -8.40 3.29 7.64
N PHE A 123 -8.31 3.17 6.32
CA PHE A 123 -8.26 4.30 5.41
C PHE A 123 -9.35 4.16 4.35
N ASN A 124 -10.05 5.26 4.12
CA ASN A 124 -11.06 5.37 3.08
C ASN A 124 -10.73 6.57 2.22
N PHE A 125 -10.40 6.33 0.96
CA PHE A 125 -9.98 7.36 0.03
C PHE A 125 -10.96 7.52 -1.11
N PHE A 126 -11.16 8.77 -1.53
CA PHE A 126 -11.81 9.13 -2.77
C PHE A 126 -10.85 9.94 -3.63
N ASN A 127 -10.50 9.41 -4.79
CA ASN A 127 -9.52 9.96 -5.72
C ASN A 127 -10.20 10.33 -7.04
N PRO A 128 -10.80 11.51 -7.14
CA PRO A 128 -11.40 11.99 -8.38
C PRO A 128 -10.34 12.57 -9.31
N LYS A 129 -10.57 12.37 -10.61
CA LYS A 129 -9.82 13.04 -11.68
C LYS A 129 -10.78 13.40 -12.80
N ALA A 130 -10.67 14.61 -13.35
CA ALA A 130 -11.44 15.03 -14.50
C ALA A 130 -10.60 15.93 -15.40
N GLY A 131 -10.97 16.02 -16.65
CA GLY A 131 -10.27 16.91 -17.56
C GLY A 131 -10.87 16.97 -18.96
N PHE A 132 -10.27 17.84 -19.76
CA PHE A 132 -10.62 18.07 -21.15
C PHE A 132 -9.37 17.98 -22.01
N ILE A 133 -9.54 17.46 -23.21
CA ILE A 133 -8.55 17.44 -24.27
C ILE A 133 -9.12 18.24 -25.43
N TYR A 134 -8.36 19.23 -25.90
CA TYR A 134 -8.71 20.03 -27.06
C TYR A 134 -7.71 19.81 -28.18
N LYS A 135 -8.21 19.34 -29.32
CA LYS A 135 -7.42 19.11 -30.53
C LYS A 135 -7.34 20.40 -31.32
N ILE A 136 -6.15 21.06 -31.29
CA ILE A 136 -5.88 22.30 -32.02
C ILE A 136 -5.68 22.00 -33.51
N ALA A 137 -4.89 20.94 -33.82
CA ALA A 137 -4.57 20.48 -35.14
C ALA A 137 -4.42 18.96 -35.17
N ALA A 138 -4.21 18.37 -36.35
CA ALA A 138 -4.12 16.92 -36.49
C ALA A 138 -3.06 16.27 -35.59
N GLN A 139 -1.99 16.99 -35.25
CA GLN A 139 -0.88 16.48 -34.43
C GLN A 139 -0.69 17.21 -33.10
N ASN A 140 -1.54 18.23 -32.78
CA ASN A 140 -1.37 19.06 -31.60
C ASN A 140 -2.62 19.04 -30.73
N ASN A 141 -2.46 18.61 -29.46
CA ASN A 141 -3.51 18.62 -28.46
C ASN A 141 -3.08 19.44 -27.25
N VAL A 142 -4.03 20.14 -26.64
CA VAL A 142 -3.88 20.75 -25.32
C VAL A 142 -4.82 20.03 -24.36
N TYR A 143 -4.38 19.82 -23.13
CA TYR A 143 -5.21 19.23 -22.11
C TYR A 143 -5.19 20.07 -20.82
N LEU A 144 -6.32 20.06 -20.12
CA LEU A 144 -6.48 20.60 -18.79
C LEU A 144 -7.05 19.52 -17.92
N SER A 145 -6.45 19.25 -16.76
CA SER A 145 -6.94 18.25 -15.84
C SER A 145 -6.78 18.68 -14.39
N TYR A 146 -7.70 18.20 -13.56
CA TYR A 146 -7.63 18.23 -12.11
C TYR A 146 -7.61 16.79 -11.58
N ALA A 147 -6.80 16.52 -10.57
CA ALA A 147 -6.77 15.23 -9.88
C ALA A 147 -6.49 15.45 -8.40
N ARG A 148 -7.16 14.68 -7.55
CA ARG A 148 -6.82 14.50 -6.15
C ARG A 148 -6.41 13.04 -5.95
N ALA A 149 -5.31 12.81 -5.24
CA ALA A 149 -4.82 11.47 -4.90
C ALA A 149 -4.45 11.42 -3.43
N ASN A 150 -4.89 10.37 -2.76
CA ASN A 150 -4.58 10.09 -1.36
C ASN A 150 -3.84 8.75 -1.28
N ARG A 151 -2.99 8.59 -0.26
CA ARG A 151 -2.32 7.34 0.05
C ARG A 151 -2.39 7.04 1.54
N GLU A 152 -2.33 5.76 1.90
CA GLU A 152 -2.18 5.33 3.28
C GLU A 152 -0.75 5.53 3.79
N ALA A 153 -0.64 5.62 5.11
CA ALA A 153 0.64 5.52 5.80
C ALA A 153 1.23 4.12 5.60
N ASN A 154 2.52 4.05 5.36
CA ASN A 154 3.25 2.78 5.25
C ASN A 154 3.79 2.33 6.61
N ARG A 155 4.33 1.10 6.69
CA ARG A 155 4.87 0.55 7.93
C ARG A 155 5.94 1.46 8.58
N ASN A 156 6.83 2.04 7.79
CA ASN A 156 7.88 2.92 8.31
C ASN A 156 7.30 4.20 8.89
N ASP A 157 6.20 4.72 8.34
CA ASP A 157 5.52 5.88 8.87
C ASP A 157 4.98 5.58 10.29
N PHE A 158 4.47 4.36 10.52
CA PHE A 158 4.04 3.91 11.85
C PHE A 158 5.20 3.62 12.80
N GLU A 159 6.28 2.98 12.33
CA GLU A 159 7.45 2.65 13.15
C GLU A 159 8.21 3.90 13.62
N ASN A 160 8.25 4.95 12.81
CA ASN A 160 8.93 6.20 13.10
C ASN A 160 8.02 7.27 13.73
N GLY A 161 6.71 7.11 13.63
CA GLY A 161 5.73 8.01 14.25
C GLY A 161 5.60 7.74 15.74
N VAL A 162 5.71 8.79 16.55
CA VAL A 162 5.52 8.70 18.02
C VAL A 162 4.04 8.56 18.39
N SER A 163 3.16 8.86 17.45
CA SER A 163 1.70 8.73 17.51
C SER A 163 1.20 8.67 16.08
N SER A 164 -0.02 8.21 15.86
CA SER A 164 -0.62 8.03 14.54
C SER A 164 -0.13 9.06 13.53
N PRO A 165 0.43 8.65 12.37
CA PRO A 165 0.91 9.60 11.39
C PRO A 165 -0.25 10.52 11.01
N GLU A 166 -0.03 11.83 11.05
CA GLU A 166 -0.99 12.78 10.51
C GLU A 166 -1.13 12.46 9.03
N ILE A 167 -2.33 12.13 8.61
CA ILE A 167 -2.67 12.03 7.20
C ILE A 167 -2.70 13.48 6.72
N LEU A 168 -1.65 13.88 6.01
CA LEU A 168 -1.65 15.18 5.36
C LEU A 168 -2.73 15.15 4.29
N ASP A 169 -3.84 15.83 4.56
CA ASP A 169 -4.83 16.21 3.58
C ASP A 169 -4.24 17.36 2.75
N ASP A 170 -3.57 17.02 1.65
CA ASP A 170 -3.16 17.99 0.62
C ASP A 170 -4.26 18.18 -0.42
#